data_e503b7ca02200776927cd01be9310c2c
#
_entry.id   e503b7ca02200776927cd01be9310c2c
#
_cell.length_a   1.000
_cell.length_b   1.000
_cell.length_c   1.000
_cell.angle_alpha   90.00
_cell.angle_beta   90.00
_cell.angle_gamma   90.00
#
_symmetry.space_group_name_H-M   'P 1'
#
loop_
_entity.id
_entity.type
_entity.pdbx_description
1 polymer ?
#
loop_
_entity_poly.entity_id
_entity_poly.type
_entity_poly.pdbx_seq_one_letter_code
_entity_poly.pdbx_strand_id
1 'polypeptide(L)'
;LIDMATEDCMVQGLVERIGIEGSILTQKVEGKDKYVINSDIKDHKEAIRLVLEALVDPVHGVIKSMDEISAVGHRVVHGGEKYNQSVVINDEVKAYIEECFKLAPLHNPANMIGINACEELMPNTPMVAVFDTAFHGTMPEEAYIYALPYELYQKHGIRKYGFHGTSHKYVSQKVAEVMGRDIKDLKIITCHLGNGASVCAVKNGVSVDTSMGFT
;
A
#
# COMPACT_ATOMS: atom_id res chain seq x y z
N LEU A 1 5.41 -12.31 -1.82
CA LEU A 1 6.05 -12.33 -3.13
C LEU A 1 5.04 -12.82 -4.17
N ILE A 2 5.00 -12.15 -5.31
CA ILE A 2 4.04 -12.42 -6.39
C ILE A 2 4.85 -12.62 -7.67
N ASP A 3 4.53 -13.65 -8.43
CA ASP A 3 4.99 -13.76 -9.81
C ASP A 3 4.12 -12.87 -10.70
N MET A 4 4.70 -11.80 -11.23
CA MET A 4 3.96 -10.81 -12.02
C MET A 4 3.60 -11.28 -13.44
N ALA A 5 4.16 -12.40 -13.90
CA ALA A 5 3.79 -12.98 -15.20
C ALA A 5 2.48 -13.77 -15.13
N THR A 6 2.24 -14.42 -14.00
CA THR A 6 1.03 -15.24 -13.76
C THR A 6 0.05 -14.63 -12.77
N GLU A 7 0.47 -13.58 -12.04
CA GLU A 7 -0.20 -12.98 -10.89
C GLU A 7 -0.38 -13.95 -9.70
N ASP A 8 0.39 -15.06 -9.67
CA ASP A 8 0.32 -16.04 -8.60
C ASP A 8 1.04 -15.56 -7.33
N CYS A 9 0.43 -15.80 -6.19
CA CYS A 9 1.04 -15.53 -4.90
C CYS A 9 1.99 -16.69 -4.52
N MET A 10 3.28 -16.52 -4.75
CA MET A 10 4.31 -17.52 -4.43
C MET A 10 4.42 -17.76 -2.91
N VAL A 11 4.34 -16.67 -2.13
CA VAL A 11 4.40 -16.69 -0.67
C VAL A 11 3.78 -15.44 -0.10
N GLN A 12 3.10 -15.60 1.03
CA GLN A 12 2.61 -14.50 1.85
C GLN A 12 3.04 -14.69 3.30
N GLY A 13 3.13 -13.60 4.05
CA GLY A 13 3.52 -13.65 5.45
C GLY A 13 3.15 -12.40 6.19
N LEU A 14 3.37 -12.45 7.50
CA LEU A 14 3.10 -11.36 8.42
C LEU A 14 4.16 -11.36 9.51
N VAL A 15 4.66 -10.18 9.84
CA VAL A 15 5.46 -9.95 11.04
C VAL A 15 4.61 -9.16 12.01
N GLU A 16 4.46 -9.69 13.21
CA GLU A 16 3.60 -9.14 14.26
C GLU A 16 4.44 -8.77 15.48
N ARG A 17 3.94 -7.79 16.25
CA ARG A 17 4.51 -7.38 17.54
C ARG A 17 5.95 -6.88 17.44
N ILE A 18 6.29 -6.17 16.36
CA ILE A 18 7.62 -5.58 16.16
C ILE A 18 7.93 -4.60 17.30
N GLY A 19 9.10 -4.73 17.93
CA GLY A 19 9.56 -3.89 19.03
C GLY A 19 8.95 -4.19 20.40
N ILE A 20 8.17 -5.26 20.53
CA ILE A 20 7.59 -5.70 21.80
C ILE A 20 7.75 -7.21 22.00
N GLU A 21 7.62 -7.69 23.24
CA GLU A 21 7.75 -9.10 23.58
C GLU A 21 6.79 -10.00 22.79
N GLY A 22 7.28 -11.15 22.35
CA GLY A 22 6.52 -12.13 21.60
C GLY A 22 6.37 -11.79 20.12
N SER A 23 7.37 -11.13 19.54
CA SER A 23 7.44 -10.90 18.10
C SER A 23 7.47 -12.20 17.32
N ILE A 24 6.77 -12.24 16.21
CA ILE A 24 6.60 -13.46 15.40
C ILE A 24 6.56 -13.12 13.91
N LEU A 25 7.28 -13.91 13.12
CA LEU A 25 7.13 -13.95 11.67
C LEU A 25 6.41 -15.23 11.28
N THR A 26 5.36 -15.11 10.51
CA THR A 26 4.64 -16.25 9.92
C THR A 26 4.75 -16.18 8.40
N GLN A 27 5.27 -17.22 7.77
CA GLN A 27 5.33 -17.38 6.31
C GLN A 27 4.41 -18.51 5.88
N LYS A 28 3.68 -18.31 4.78
CA LYS A 28 2.75 -19.29 4.20
C LYS A 28 3.06 -19.45 2.72
N VAL A 29 3.35 -20.67 2.32
CA VAL A 29 3.48 -21.11 0.94
C VAL A 29 2.32 -22.07 0.66
N GLU A 30 1.68 -21.94 -0.50
CA GLU A 30 0.58 -22.82 -0.85
C GLU A 30 1.03 -24.30 -0.87
N GLY A 31 0.22 -25.17 -0.27
CA GLY A 31 0.52 -26.62 -0.17
C GLY A 31 1.61 -27.00 0.85
N LYS A 32 2.14 -26.04 1.62
CA LYS A 32 3.11 -26.32 2.68
C LYS A 32 2.58 -25.92 4.05
N ASP A 33 3.14 -26.52 5.11
CA ASP A 33 2.89 -26.08 6.48
C ASP A 33 3.40 -24.65 6.69
N LYS A 34 2.76 -23.93 7.63
CA LYS A 34 3.19 -22.58 8.00
C LYS A 34 4.60 -22.63 8.62
N TYR A 35 5.49 -21.81 8.10
CA TYR A 35 6.80 -21.58 8.72
C TYR A 35 6.68 -20.40 9.68
N VAL A 36 7.04 -20.65 10.95
CA VAL A 36 6.89 -19.68 12.04
C VAL A 36 8.24 -19.47 12.71
N ILE A 37 8.66 -18.22 12.80
CA ILE A 37 9.87 -17.79 13.51
C ILE A 37 9.44 -16.95 14.71
N ASN A 38 9.73 -17.44 15.92
CA ASN A 38 9.62 -16.65 17.14
C ASN A 38 11.00 -16.05 17.43
N SER A 39 11.11 -14.74 17.39
CA SER A 39 12.37 -14.02 17.59
C SER A 39 12.09 -12.69 18.26
N ASP A 40 13.09 -12.11 18.91
CA ASP A 40 13.04 -10.74 19.42
C ASP A 40 13.29 -9.76 18.25
N ILE A 41 12.20 -9.33 17.60
CA ILE A 41 12.24 -8.43 16.44
C ILE A 41 12.15 -7.00 16.94
N LYS A 42 13.29 -6.32 17.03
CA LYS A 42 13.42 -5.01 17.69
C LYS A 42 12.82 -3.85 16.89
N ASP A 43 12.87 -3.92 15.56
CA ASP A 43 12.43 -2.86 14.67
C ASP A 43 12.01 -3.40 13.30
N HIS A 44 11.52 -2.52 12.45
CA HIS A 44 11.07 -2.86 11.10
C HIS A 44 12.21 -3.32 10.17
N LYS A 45 13.44 -2.83 10.38
CA LYS A 45 14.61 -3.26 9.60
C LYS A 45 14.91 -4.74 9.89
N GLU A 46 14.92 -5.11 11.17
CA GLU A 46 15.08 -6.51 11.60
C GLU A 46 13.94 -7.39 11.06
N ALA A 47 12.70 -6.88 11.10
CA ALA A 47 11.55 -7.58 10.52
C ALA A 47 11.74 -7.88 9.03
N ILE A 48 12.15 -6.89 8.24
CA ILE A 48 12.38 -7.06 6.79
C ILE A 48 13.56 -8.01 6.55
N ARG A 49 14.65 -7.89 7.31
CA ARG A 49 15.78 -8.83 7.20
C ARG A 49 15.33 -10.27 7.38
N LEU A 50 14.54 -10.56 8.41
CA LEU A 50 14.00 -11.90 8.66
C LEU A 50 13.05 -12.38 7.55
N VAL A 51 12.24 -11.48 7.00
CA VAL A 51 11.39 -11.81 5.83
C VAL A 51 12.26 -12.22 4.65
N LEU A 52 13.29 -11.45 4.32
CA LEU A 52 14.19 -11.75 3.20
C LEU A 52 14.94 -13.07 3.43
N GLU A 53 15.42 -13.34 4.64
CA GLU A 53 16.05 -14.62 4.98
C GLU A 53 15.08 -15.79 4.82
N ALA A 54 13.82 -15.63 5.24
CA ALA A 54 12.80 -16.65 5.08
C ALA A 54 12.44 -16.93 3.61
N LEU A 55 12.55 -15.92 2.72
CA LEU A 55 12.31 -16.09 1.28
C LEU A 55 13.34 -16.99 0.60
N VAL A 56 14.60 -16.95 1.07
CA VAL A 56 15.72 -17.76 0.52
C VAL A 56 16.07 -18.98 1.38
N ASP A 57 15.32 -19.26 2.42
CA ASP A 57 15.54 -20.41 3.29
C ASP A 57 15.56 -21.70 2.47
N PRO A 58 16.56 -22.60 2.64
CA PRO A 58 16.69 -23.82 1.83
C PRO A 58 15.51 -24.78 1.90
N VAL A 59 14.71 -24.73 2.98
CA VAL A 59 13.58 -25.65 3.23
C VAL A 59 12.25 -24.95 3.00
N HIS A 60 12.13 -23.71 3.50
CA HIS A 60 10.87 -22.99 3.57
C HIS A 60 10.77 -21.84 2.54
N GLY A 61 11.88 -21.50 1.90
CA GLY A 61 11.93 -20.42 0.91
C GLY A 61 11.27 -20.77 -0.41
N VAL A 62 11.14 -19.76 -1.26
CA VAL A 62 10.51 -19.85 -2.59
C VAL A 62 11.41 -19.30 -3.71
N ILE A 63 12.50 -18.63 -3.37
CA ILE A 63 13.52 -18.14 -4.28
C ILE A 63 14.91 -18.61 -3.81
N LYS A 64 15.88 -18.60 -4.71
CA LYS A 64 17.26 -19.05 -4.41
C LYS A 64 18.18 -17.91 -4.02
N SER A 65 17.91 -16.71 -4.53
CA SER A 65 18.67 -15.50 -4.21
C SER A 65 17.80 -14.26 -4.28
N MET A 66 18.24 -13.16 -3.67
CA MET A 66 17.57 -11.85 -3.71
C MET A 66 17.53 -11.26 -5.12
N ASP A 67 18.41 -11.67 -6.04
CA ASP A 67 18.43 -11.20 -7.42
C ASP A 67 17.19 -11.62 -8.22
N GLU A 68 16.42 -12.58 -7.71
CA GLU A 68 15.14 -12.97 -8.31
C GLU A 68 14.01 -11.95 -8.00
N ILE A 69 14.23 -11.02 -7.05
CA ILE A 69 13.26 -9.96 -6.74
C ILE A 69 13.46 -8.82 -7.72
N SER A 70 12.54 -8.67 -8.66
CA SER A 70 12.63 -7.68 -9.73
C SER A 70 12.25 -6.26 -9.28
N ALA A 71 11.35 -6.12 -8.28
CA ALA A 71 10.93 -4.85 -7.70
C ALA A 71 10.23 -5.05 -6.36
N VAL A 72 10.16 -3.98 -5.55
CA VAL A 72 9.40 -3.95 -4.30
C VAL A 72 8.30 -2.89 -4.38
N GLY A 73 7.07 -3.30 -4.19
CA GLY A 73 5.93 -2.40 -4.04
C GLY A 73 5.69 -2.04 -2.58
N HIS A 74 5.69 -0.76 -2.26
CA HIS A 74 5.41 -0.23 -0.93
C HIS A 74 4.03 0.42 -0.90
N ARG A 75 3.13 -0.10 -0.06
CA ARG A 75 1.93 0.65 0.27
C ARG A 75 2.33 1.86 1.11
N VAL A 76 1.99 3.06 0.62
CA VAL A 76 2.16 4.33 1.33
C VAL A 76 0.78 4.94 1.54
N VAL A 77 0.45 5.28 2.78
CA VAL A 77 -0.91 5.68 3.10
C VAL A 77 -1.30 6.98 2.43
N HIS A 78 -0.45 8.00 2.47
CA HIS A 78 -0.81 9.32 1.98
C HIS A 78 0.17 9.86 0.92
N GLY A 79 -0.35 10.13 -0.27
CA GLY A 79 0.39 10.72 -1.40
C GLY A 79 0.10 12.20 -1.62
N GLY A 80 -0.64 12.85 -0.71
CA GLY A 80 -1.05 14.25 -0.85
C GLY A 80 -1.84 14.51 -2.13
N GLU A 81 -1.66 15.68 -2.70
CA GLU A 81 -2.24 16.06 -3.99
C GLU A 81 -1.29 15.84 -5.17
N LYS A 82 0.01 15.61 -4.90
CA LYS A 82 1.04 15.48 -5.93
C LYS A 82 1.02 14.11 -6.61
N TYR A 83 0.84 13.05 -5.82
CA TYR A 83 0.92 11.69 -6.37
C TYR A 83 -0.46 11.02 -6.43
N ASN A 84 -1.02 11.00 -7.64
CA ASN A 84 -2.29 10.36 -7.98
C ASN A 84 -2.11 9.03 -8.75
N GLN A 85 -0.90 8.48 -8.75
CA GLN A 85 -0.54 7.19 -9.34
C GLN A 85 0.67 6.60 -8.62
N SER A 86 0.97 5.32 -8.89
CA SER A 86 2.18 4.68 -8.41
C SER A 86 3.42 5.29 -9.07
N VAL A 87 4.49 5.45 -8.30
CA VAL A 87 5.75 6.07 -8.78
C VAL A 87 6.96 5.28 -8.29
N VAL A 88 8.02 5.26 -9.11
CA VAL A 88 9.31 4.74 -8.69
C VAL A 88 9.89 5.68 -7.62
N ILE A 89 10.33 5.11 -6.52
CA ILE A 89 10.86 5.88 -5.38
C ILE A 89 12.26 6.41 -5.74
N ASN A 90 12.44 7.69 -5.51
CA ASN A 90 13.71 8.42 -5.54
C ASN A 90 13.73 9.44 -4.40
N ASP A 91 14.79 10.23 -4.27
CA ASP A 91 14.91 11.20 -3.19
C ASP A 91 13.79 12.25 -3.19
N GLU A 92 13.31 12.69 -4.36
CA GLU A 92 12.18 13.62 -4.49
C GLU A 92 10.88 13.00 -3.94
N VAL A 93 10.62 11.74 -4.30
CA VAL A 93 9.43 11.01 -3.81
C VAL A 93 9.51 10.83 -2.29
N LYS A 94 10.67 10.47 -1.76
CA LYS A 94 10.86 10.32 -0.30
C LYS A 94 10.65 11.63 0.43
N ALA A 95 11.25 12.72 -0.05
CA ALA A 95 11.06 14.05 0.54
C ALA A 95 9.57 14.44 0.58
N TYR A 96 8.82 14.16 -0.50
CA TYR A 96 7.39 14.46 -0.52
C TYR A 96 6.57 13.55 0.41
N ILE A 97 6.93 12.28 0.54
CA ILE A 97 6.29 11.39 1.53
C ILE A 97 6.51 11.92 2.96
N GLU A 98 7.69 12.50 3.24
CA GLU A 98 7.99 13.15 4.52
C GLU A 98 7.17 14.44 4.72
N GLU A 99 6.98 15.26 3.69
CA GLU A 99 6.07 16.41 3.76
C GLU A 99 4.63 16.01 4.13
N CYS A 100 4.21 14.80 3.71
CA CYS A 100 2.90 14.23 4.04
C CYS A 100 2.81 13.67 5.47
N PHE A 101 3.87 13.67 6.29
CA PHE A 101 3.79 13.23 7.69
C PHE A 101 2.77 14.03 8.50
N LYS A 102 2.61 15.32 8.19
CA LYS A 102 1.58 16.18 8.80
C LYS A 102 0.13 15.74 8.48
N LEU A 103 -0.07 15.07 7.35
CA LEU A 103 -1.37 14.56 6.90
C LEU A 103 -1.63 13.14 7.42
N ALA A 104 -0.60 12.33 7.60
CA ALA A 104 -0.69 10.94 8.06
C ALA A 104 0.40 10.62 9.09
N PRO A 105 0.39 11.27 10.28
CA PRO A 105 1.47 11.18 11.26
C PRO A 105 1.63 9.79 11.87
N LEU A 106 0.59 8.95 11.85
CA LEU A 106 0.62 7.59 12.38
C LEU A 106 1.08 6.55 11.35
N HIS A 107 1.08 6.89 10.05
CA HIS A 107 1.28 5.91 8.99
C HIS A 107 2.51 6.21 8.12
N ASN A 108 2.61 7.41 7.53
CA ASN A 108 3.68 7.73 6.61
C ASN A 108 5.09 7.59 7.20
N PRO A 109 5.36 7.98 8.48
CA PRO A 109 6.66 7.71 9.10
C PRO A 109 7.02 6.23 9.13
N ALA A 110 6.06 5.35 9.48
CA ALA A 110 6.26 3.90 9.50
C ALA A 110 6.48 3.34 8.07
N ASN A 111 5.75 3.87 7.08
CA ASN A 111 5.97 3.51 5.67
C ASN A 111 7.40 3.87 5.22
N MET A 112 7.89 5.07 5.60
CA MET A 112 9.26 5.51 5.27
C MET A 112 10.33 4.62 5.91
N ILE A 113 10.13 4.18 7.15
CA ILE A 113 11.04 3.22 7.80
C ILE A 113 11.13 1.93 6.97
N GLY A 114 9.99 1.42 6.50
CA GLY A 114 9.94 0.23 5.64
C GLY A 114 10.66 0.42 4.29
N ILE A 115 10.47 1.56 3.63
CA ILE A 115 11.15 1.91 2.38
C ILE A 115 12.67 1.94 2.58
N ASN A 116 13.15 2.70 3.57
CA ASN A 116 14.57 2.84 3.84
C ASN A 116 15.24 1.51 4.20
N ALA A 117 14.53 0.65 4.96
CA ALA A 117 15.04 -0.67 5.30
C ALA A 117 15.17 -1.58 4.06
N CYS A 118 14.19 -1.55 3.15
CA CYS A 118 14.28 -2.29 1.89
C CYS A 118 15.39 -1.77 0.98
N GLU A 119 15.56 -0.47 0.84
CA GLU A 119 16.64 0.13 0.05
C GLU A 119 18.02 -0.27 0.59
N GLU A 120 18.19 -0.28 1.92
CA GLU A 120 19.45 -0.69 2.53
C GLU A 120 19.77 -2.18 2.29
N LEU A 121 18.77 -3.03 2.38
CA LEU A 121 18.94 -4.48 2.24
C LEU A 121 18.95 -4.94 0.77
N MET A 122 18.37 -4.16 -0.13
CA MET A 122 18.26 -4.47 -1.57
C MET A 122 18.57 -3.22 -2.41
N PRO A 123 19.81 -2.67 -2.38
CA PRO A 123 20.13 -1.37 -2.95
C PRO A 123 19.99 -1.28 -4.49
N ASN A 124 19.96 -2.40 -5.18
CA ASN A 124 19.84 -2.46 -6.65
C ASN A 124 18.41 -2.81 -7.11
N THR A 125 17.49 -3.06 -6.19
CA THR A 125 16.11 -3.45 -6.53
C THR A 125 15.23 -2.20 -6.60
N PRO A 126 14.52 -1.95 -7.71
CA PRO A 126 13.60 -0.83 -7.82
C PRO A 126 12.51 -0.86 -6.74
N MET A 127 12.27 0.29 -6.11
CA MET A 127 11.22 0.47 -5.12
C MET A 127 10.10 1.32 -5.72
N VAL A 128 8.83 0.96 -5.50
CA VAL A 128 7.66 1.64 -6.05
C VAL A 128 6.71 2.02 -4.92
N ALA A 129 6.36 3.29 -4.81
CA ALA A 129 5.32 3.76 -3.90
C ALA A 129 3.94 3.62 -4.54
N VAL A 130 3.01 3.00 -3.82
CA VAL A 130 1.60 2.83 -4.18
C VAL A 130 0.77 3.53 -3.11
N PHE A 131 0.18 4.67 -3.46
CA PHE A 131 -0.50 5.52 -2.49
C PHE A 131 -1.98 5.15 -2.33
N ASP A 132 -2.44 5.00 -1.09
CA ASP A 132 -3.86 4.72 -0.80
C ASP A 132 -4.79 5.83 -1.27
N THR A 133 -4.31 7.06 -1.31
CA THR A 133 -5.08 8.23 -1.75
C THR A 133 -5.15 8.37 -3.28
N ALA A 134 -4.26 7.71 -4.02
CA ALA A 134 -4.05 7.98 -5.45
C ALA A 134 -5.30 7.78 -6.31
N PHE A 135 -6.06 6.72 -6.08
CA PHE A 135 -7.29 6.44 -6.86
C PHE A 135 -8.36 7.52 -6.67
N HIS A 136 -8.38 8.16 -5.50
CA HIS A 136 -9.33 9.22 -5.17
C HIS A 136 -8.90 10.61 -5.65
N GLY A 137 -7.71 10.75 -6.23
CA GLY A 137 -7.22 12.00 -6.81
C GLY A 137 -8.08 12.52 -7.98
N THR A 138 -9.00 11.70 -8.49
CA THR A 138 -9.94 12.07 -9.56
C THR A 138 -11.26 12.67 -9.04
N MET A 139 -11.47 12.75 -7.72
CA MET A 139 -12.67 13.37 -7.17
C MET A 139 -12.78 14.84 -7.58
N PRO A 140 -13.98 15.31 -7.97
CA PRO A 140 -14.21 16.71 -8.28
C PRO A 140 -14.21 17.58 -7.01
N GLU A 141 -14.02 18.89 -7.20
CA GLU A 141 -13.85 19.83 -6.07
C GLU A 141 -15.03 19.81 -5.09
N GLU A 142 -16.24 19.73 -5.60
CA GLU A 142 -17.46 19.63 -4.78
C GLU A 142 -17.54 18.37 -3.92
N ALA A 143 -16.77 17.31 -4.27
CA ALA A 143 -16.72 16.09 -3.48
C ALA A 143 -15.59 16.10 -2.44
N TYR A 144 -14.48 16.80 -2.69
CA TYR A 144 -13.35 16.78 -1.77
C TYR A 144 -13.24 18.00 -0.85
N ILE A 145 -13.81 19.15 -1.19
CA ILE A 145 -13.78 20.35 -0.34
C ILE A 145 -14.80 20.21 0.80
N TYR A 146 -14.35 20.49 2.01
CA TYR A 146 -15.23 20.56 3.17
C TYR A 146 -15.94 21.94 3.25
N ALA A 147 -17.13 21.96 3.83
CA ALA A 147 -17.86 23.18 4.15
C ALA A 147 -17.22 23.92 5.36
N LEU A 148 -15.95 24.26 5.22
CA LEU A 148 -15.11 25.00 6.16
C LEU A 148 -14.53 26.22 5.46
N PRO A 149 -13.95 27.21 6.19
CA PRO A 149 -13.25 28.31 5.54
C PRO A 149 -12.21 27.81 4.53
N TYR A 150 -12.32 28.25 3.29
CA TYR A 150 -11.50 27.76 2.16
C TYR A 150 -9.98 27.92 2.39
N GLU A 151 -9.61 28.90 3.22
CA GLU A 151 -8.22 29.11 3.64
C GLU A 151 -7.58 27.89 4.34
N LEU A 152 -8.38 27.05 4.98
CA LEU A 152 -7.89 25.83 5.65
C LEU A 152 -7.40 24.82 4.60
N TYR A 153 -8.12 24.73 3.48
CA TYR A 153 -7.64 23.92 2.35
C TYR A 153 -6.37 24.55 1.75
N GLN A 154 -6.39 25.84 1.42
CA GLN A 154 -5.27 26.49 0.76
C GLN A 154 -3.97 26.46 1.58
N LYS A 155 -4.05 26.66 2.90
CA LYS A 155 -2.87 26.74 3.78
C LYS A 155 -2.42 25.40 4.32
N HIS A 156 -3.35 24.47 4.54
CA HIS A 156 -3.09 23.24 5.29
C HIS A 156 -3.46 21.96 4.54
N GLY A 157 -4.00 22.07 3.32
CA GLY A 157 -4.45 20.91 2.55
C GLY A 157 -5.62 20.17 3.19
N ILE A 158 -6.46 20.89 3.99
CA ILE A 158 -7.60 20.26 4.67
C ILE A 158 -8.72 20.03 3.66
N ARG A 159 -8.80 18.80 3.19
CA ARG A 159 -9.80 18.29 2.24
C ARG A 159 -10.04 16.80 2.46
N LYS A 160 -11.04 16.25 1.80
CA LYS A 160 -11.20 14.80 1.69
C LYS A 160 -10.15 14.25 0.72
N TYR A 161 -9.34 13.28 1.17
CA TYR A 161 -8.41 12.54 0.32
C TYR A 161 -8.94 11.14 -0.01
N GLY A 162 -9.53 10.47 0.96
CA GLY A 162 -9.95 9.08 0.84
C GLY A 162 -8.77 8.11 0.92
N PHE A 163 -9.08 6.87 1.27
CA PHE A 163 -8.08 5.81 1.48
C PHE A 163 -8.58 4.50 0.90
N HIS A 164 -7.77 3.44 1.02
CA HIS A 164 -8.03 2.12 0.42
C HIS A 164 -8.17 2.17 -1.10
N GLY A 165 -7.58 3.20 -1.73
CA GLY A 165 -7.74 3.45 -3.16
C GLY A 165 -7.29 2.29 -4.04
N THR A 166 -6.21 1.59 -3.67
CA THR A 166 -5.74 0.39 -4.38
C THR A 166 -6.81 -0.70 -4.39
N SER A 167 -7.47 -0.93 -3.24
CA SER A 167 -8.56 -1.90 -3.12
C SER A 167 -9.77 -1.49 -3.98
N HIS A 168 -10.21 -0.24 -3.87
CA HIS A 168 -11.35 0.27 -4.65
C HIS A 168 -11.10 0.21 -6.16
N LYS A 169 -9.89 0.57 -6.60
CA LYS A 169 -9.46 0.47 -8.00
C LYS A 169 -9.52 -0.97 -8.48
N TYR A 170 -8.87 -1.89 -7.77
CA TYR A 170 -8.80 -3.31 -8.13
C TYR A 170 -10.18 -3.93 -8.21
N VAL A 171 -11.00 -3.78 -7.17
CA VAL A 171 -12.34 -4.38 -7.10
C VAL A 171 -13.23 -3.83 -8.21
N SER A 172 -13.18 -2.53 -8.51
CA SER A 172 -13.98 -1.95 -9.58
C SER A 172 -13.59 -2.48 -10.97
N GLN A 173 -12.30 -2.68 -11.22
CA GLN A 173 -11.81 -3.30 -12.45
C GLN A 173 -12.24 -4.77 -12.55
N LYS A 174 -12.11 -5.54 -11.47
CA LYS A 174 -12.53 -6.94 -11.44
C LYS A 174 -14.04 -7.12 -11.64
N VAL A 175 -14.86 -6.22 -11.10
CA VAL A 175 -16.30 -6.25 -11.39
C VAL A 175 -16.57 -6.10 -12.89
N ALA A 176 -15.92 -5.15 -13.55
CA ALA A 176 -16.08 -4.94 -15.00
C ALA A 176 -15.66 -6.19 -15.81
N GLU A 177 -14.51 -6.78 -15.46
CA GLU A 177 -14.02 -8.03 -16.08
C GLU A 177 -15.03 -9.18 -15.92
N VAL A 178 -15.48 -9.44 -14.69
CA VAL A 178 -16.45 -10.53 -14.39
C VAL A 178 -17.77 -10.31 -15.10
N MET A 179 -18.21 -9.06 -15.25
CA MET A 179 -19.44 -8.72 -15.99
C MET A 179 -19.26 -8.74 -17.52
N GLY A 180 -18.01 -8.84 -18.03
CA GLY A 180 -17.71 -8.73 -19.45
C GLY A 180 -18.10 -7.38 -20.04
N ARG A 181 -17.97 -6.27 -19.25
CA ARG A 181 -18.38 -4.93 -19.65
C ARG A 181 -17.19 -3.96 -19.57
N ASP A 182 -17.21 -2.95 -20.45
CA ASP A 182 -16.23 -1.85 -20.31
C ASP A 182 -16.51 -1.06 -19.02
N ILE A 183 -15.49 -0.88 -18.21
CA ILE A 183 -15.58 -0.11 -16.97
C ILE A 183 -16.04 1.34 -17.22
N LYS A 184 -15.78 1.87 -18.42
CA LYS A 184 -16.20 3.22 -18.84
C LYS A 184 -17.72 3.38 -18.93
N ASP A 185 -18.46 2.27 -19.04
CA ASP A 185 -19.92 2.27 -19.11
C ASP A 185 -20.57 1.97 -17.76
N LEU A 186 -19.78 1.84 -16.70
CA LEU A 186 -20.25 1.39 -15.39
C LEU A 186 -20.27 2.52 -14.36
N LYS A 187 -21.26 2.42 -13.48
CA LYS A 187 -21.32 3.10 -12.18
C LYS A 187 -21.30 2.01 -11.11
N ILE A 188 -20.28 2.03 -10.27
CA ILE A 188 -20.00 0.96 -9.31
C ILE A 188 -19.89 1.56 -7.91
N ILE A 189 -20.44 0.88 -6.93
CA ILE A 189 -20.14 1.12 -5.51
C ILE A 189 -19.23 -0.01 -5.04
N THR A 190 -18.07 0.32 -4.54
CA THR A 190 -17.14 -0.64 -3.93
C THR A 190 -17.09 -0.46 -2.43
N CYS A 191 -17.04 -1.57 -1.69
CA CYS A 191 -16.96 -1.60 -0.23
C CYS A 191 -15.66 -2.30 0.18
N HIS A 192 -14.80 -1.59 0.90
CA HIS A 192 -13.65 -2.17 1.58
C HIS A 192 -14.01 -2.32 3.05
N LEU A 193 -14.13 -3.56 3.52
CA LEU A 193 -14.58 -3.91 4.87
C LEU A 193 -13.50 -4.71 5.59
N GLY A 194 -12.54 -4.03 6.22
CA GLY A 194 -11.45 -4.57 7.02
C GLY A 194 -11.42 -3.95 8.41
N ASN A 195 -10.25 -3.84 9.03
CA ASN A 195 -10.08 -3.06 10.27
C ASN A 195 -10.47 -1.60 10.07
N GLY A 196 -10.04 -1.00 8.95
CA GLY A 196 -10.62 0.21 8.41
C GLY A 196 -11.73 -0.15 7.41
N ALA A 197 -12.76 0.67 7.32
CA ALA A 197 -13.86 0.48 6.38
C ALA A 197 -14.10 1.73 5.55
N SER A 198 -14.35 1.55 4.26
CA SER A 198 -14.72 2.62 3.35
C SER A 198 -15.63 2.15 2.22
N VAL A 199 -16.41 3.09 1.71
CA VAL A 199 -17.23 2.92 0.51
C VAL A 199 -16.78 3.94 -0.52
N CYS A 200 -16.70 3.55 -1.78
CA CYS A 200 -16.30 4.44 -2.87
C CYS A 200 -17.32 4.36 -4.02
N ALA A 201 -17.68 5.53 -4.52
CA ALA A 201 -18.45 5.67 -5.76
C ALA A 201 -17.47 5.78 -6.94
N VAL A 202 -17.57 4.84 -7.86
CA VAL A 202 -16.76 4.76 -9.08
C VAL A 202 -17.65 4.99 -10.28
N LYS A 203 -17.34 5.95 -11.12
CA LYS A 203 -18.05 6.25 -12.36
C LYS A 203 -17.07 6.23 -13.53
N ASN A 204 -17.35 5.44 -14.53
CA ASN A 204 -16.51 5.33 -15.74
C ASN A 204 -15.04 4.97 -15.43
N GLY A 205 -14.82 4.16 -14.38
CA GLY A 205 -13.50 3.71 -13.97
C GLY A 205 -12.71 4.67 -13.06
N VAL A 206 -13.28 5.82 -12.68
CA VAL A 206 -12.63 6.79 -11.80
C VAL A 206 -13.42 6.99 -10.50
N SER A 207 -12.74 7.25 -9.40
CA SER A 207 -13.35 7.61 -8.13
C SER A 207 -14.00 8.99 -8.22
N VAL A 208 -15.28 9.07 -7.86
CA VAL A 208 -16.02 10.35 -7.84
C VAL A 208 -16.40 10.77 -6.42
N ASP A 209 -16.43 9.85 -5.47
CA ASP A 209 -16.59 10.14 -4.05
C ASP A 209 -16.18 8.92 -3.21
N THR A 210 -15.86 9.16 -1.93
CA THR A 210 -15.52 8.12 -0.96
C THR A 210 -15.92 8.53 0.46
N SER A 211 -16.14 7.54 1.31
CA SER A 211 -16.62 7.79 2.68
C SER A 211 -15.52 8.17 3.67
N MET A 212 -14.25 7.80 3.44
CA MET A 212 -13.14 8.25 4.29
C MET A 212 -12.72 9.67 3.93
N GLY A 213 -12.31 10.43 4.93
CA GLY A 213 -12.11 11.86 4.83
C GLY A 213 -10.65 12.30 4.69
N PHE A 214 -10.25 13.22 5.60
CA PHE A 214 -8.96 13.89 5.58
C PHE A 214 -7.81 12.96 5.96
N THR A 215 -8.01 12.16 7.01
CA THR A 215 -7.03 11.22 7.54
C THR A 215 -7.69 10.02 8.18
#